data_46f5c5d066bea950385dd4e52c6df3b7
#
_entry.id   46f5c5d066bea950385dd4e52c6df3b7
#
_cell.length_a   1.000
_cell.length_b   1.000
_cell.length_c   1.000
_cell.angle_alpha   90.00
_cell.angle_beta   90.00
_cell.angle_gamma   90.00
#
_symmetry.space_group_name_H-M   'P 1'
#
loop_
_entity.id
_entity.type
_entity.pdbx_description
1 polymer ?
#
loop_
_entity_poly.entity_id
_entity_poly.type
_entity_poly.pdbx_seq_one_letter_code
_entity_poly.pdbx_strand_id
1 'polypeptide(L)'
;MEECKAITRQLDYVLGIPSMVLDHDFKRREMYGKAGAFRPKPYGAEYRVLSNFWLKSPALMEWVFTNTKQGVDMLVDHSVDLFDKFGETARDIINNNKVEDAAYLLENDLSPYVNIRGV
;
A
#
# COMPACT_ATOMS: atom_id res chain seq x y z
N MET A 1 0.42 15.88 -11.10
CA MET A 1 0.01 15.47 -9.73
C MET A 1 -1.12 14.44 -9.71
N GLU A 2 -2.03 14.46 -10.70
CA GLU A 2 -3.09 13.46 -10.75
C GLU A 2 -2.55 12.03 -10.92
N GLU A 3 -1.50 11.87 -11.72
CA GLU A 3 -0.87 10.57 -11.90
C GLU A 3 -0.26 10.05 -10.60
N CYS A 4 0.37 10.93 -9.81
CA CYS A 4 0.92 10.56 -8.51
C CYS A 4 -0.19 10.15 -7.53
N LYS A 5 -1.31 10.85 -7.55
CA LYS A 5 -2.45 10.50 -6.70
C LYS A 5 -3.03 9.14 -7.06
N ALA A 6 -3.18 8.87 -8.36
CA ALA A 6 -3.70 7.58 -8.82
C ALA A 6 -2.78 6.44 -8.39
N ILE A 7 -1.47 6.60 -8.57
CA ILE A 7 -0.49 5.59 -8.18
C ILE A 7 -0.50 5.37 -6.66
N THR A 8 -0.50 6.45 -5.87
CA THR A 8 -0.48 6.30 -4.40
C THR A 8 -1.75 5.66 -3.87
N ARG A 9 -2.91 5.92 -4.47
CA ARG A 9 -4.15 5.25 -4.11
C ARG A 9 -4.10 3.75 -4.41
N GLN A 10 -3.48 3.37 -5.53
CA GLN A 10 -3.27 1.96 -5.87
C GLN A 10 -2.31 1.32 -4.86
N LEU A 11 -1.22 1.99 -4.51
CA LEU A 11 -0.24 1.50 -3.55
C LEU A 11 -0.82 1.33 -2.15
N ASP A 12 -1.82 2.13 -1.77
CA ASP A 12 -2.51 1.94 -0.50
C ASP A 12 -3.07 0.53 -0.39
N TYR A 13 -3.55 -0.06 -1.49
CA TYR A 13 -4.09 -1.43 -1.48
C TYR A 13 -3.00 -2.49 -1.56
N VAL A 14 -1.98 -2.31 -2.40
CA VAL A 14 -0.98 -3.37 -2.61
C VAL A 14 0.17 -3.32 -1.61
N LEU A 15 0.41 -2.19 -0.96
CA LEU A 15 1.47 -2.02 0.04
C LEU A 15 0.93 -1.57 1.39
N GLY A 16 0.08 -0.54 1.41
CA GLY A 16 -0.41 0.07 2.65
C GLY A 16 -1.21 -0.90 3.51
N ILE A 17 -2.19 -1.57 2.95
CA ILE A 17 -3.01 -2.54 3.68
C ILE A 17 -2.16 -3.72 4.19
N PRO A 18 -1.35 -4.39 3.35
CA PRO A 18 -0.48 -5.46 3.85
C PRO A 18 0.50 -4.99 4.92
N SER A 19 1.02 -3.77 4.82
CA SER A 19 1.97 -3.24 5.80
C SER A 19 1.38 -3.15 7.20
N MET A 20 0.08 -2.95 7.32
CA MET A 20 -0.58 -2.90 8.62
C MET A 20 -0.55 -4.25 9.34
N VAL A 21 -0.51 -5.34 8.58
CA VAL A 21 -0.40 -6.70 9.14
C VAL A 21 1.05 -7.04 9.47
N LEU A 22 1.99 -6.55 8.65
CA LEU A 22 3.42 -6.88 8.76
C LEU A 22 4.19 -5.94 9.71
N ASP A 23 3.74 -4.70 9.86
CA ASP A 23 4.42 -3.65 10.61
C ASP A 23 3.53 -3.16 11.75
N HIS A 24 4.07 -3.11 12.96
CA HIS A 24 3.32 -2.73 14.16
C HIS A 24 3.64 -1.32 14.66
N ASP A 25 4.28 -0.47 13.85
CA ASP A 25 4.59 0.91 14.22
C ASP A 25 3.38 1.82 13.98
N PHE A 26 2.41 1.74 14.87
CA PHE A 26 1.16 2.50 14.77
C PHE A 26 1.36 4.00 15.03
N LYS A 27 2.31 4.34 15.91
CA LYS A 27 2.57 5.73 16.28
C LYS A 27 3.09 6.53 15.09
N ARG A 28 3.99 5.96 14.30
CA ARG A 28 4.47 6.60 13.09
C ARG A 28 3.33 6.84 12.10
N ARG A 29 2.42 5.88 11.99
CA ARG A 29 1.30 5.97 11.05
C ARG A 29 0.36 7.12 11.39
N GLU A 30 0.17 7.41 12.67
CA GLU A 30 -0.62 8.57 13.11
C GLU A 30 -0.02 9.89 12.67
N MET A 31 1.30 9.97 12.61
CA MET A 31 2.02 11.21 12.32
C MET A 31 2.41 11.36 10.86
N TYR A 32 2.86 10.29 10.22
CA TYR A 32 3.50 10.37 8.90
C TYR A 32 2.92 9.41 7.86
N GLY A 33 2.35 8.29 8.29
CA GLY A 33 1.96 7.20 7.41
C GLY A 33 0.51 7.19 6.99
N LYS A 34 -0.10 8.35 6.81
CA LYS A 34 -1.50 8.42 6.38
C LYS A 34 -1.66 7.90 4.94
N ALA A 35 -2.84 7.33 4.64
CA ALA A 35 -3.14 6.79 3.32
C ALA A 35 -2.90 7.83 2.23
N GLY A 36 -2.30 7.42 1.12
CA GLY A 36 -2.00 8.28 0.00
C GLY A 36 -0.89 9.30 0.25
N ALA A 37 -0.24 9.26 1.42
CA ALA A 37 0.82 10.22 1.74
C ALA A 37 2.01 10.04 0.79
N PHE A 38 2.42 11.12 0.14
CA PHE A 38 3.57 11.08 -0.76
C PHE A 38 4.25 12.46 -0.77
N ARG A 39 5.52 12.45 -1.21
CA ARG A 39 6.29 13.68 -1.42
C ARG A 39 6.64 13.77 -2.90
N PRO A 40 6.21 14.85 -3.60
CA PRO A 40 6.59 15.03 -5.00
C PRO A 40 8.10 15.19 -5.15
N LYS A 41 8.65 14.60 -6.21
CA LYS A 41 10.07 14.71 -6.57
C LYS A 41 10.16 15.04 -8.05
N PRO A 42 11.28 15.64 -8.52
CA PRO A 42 11.45 15.91 -9.95
C PRO A 42 11.32 14.68 -10.84
N TYR A 43 11.64 13.49 -10.31
CA TYR A 43 11.60 12.23 -11.06
C TYR A 43 10.33 11.42 -10.80
N GLY A 44 9.37 11.92 -9.97
CA GLY A 44 8.15 11.18 -9.65
C GLY A 44 7.61 11.50 -8.27
N ALA A 45 7.37 10.48 -7.47
CA ALA A 45 6.82 10.64 -6.12
C ALA A 45 7.49 9.67 -5.15
N GLU A 46 7.62 10.10 -3.90
CA GLU A 46 8.08 9.28 -2.79
C GLU A 46 6.85 8.86 -1.96
N TYR A 47 6.52 7.57 -1.98
CA TYR A 47 5.39 7.04 -1.21
C TYR A 47 5.78 6.97 0.26
N ARG A 48 4.99 7.58 1.16
CA ARG A 48 5.35 7.77 2.57
C ARG A 48 4.51 6.99 3.56
N VAL A 49 3.64 6.12 3.10
CA VAL A 49 2.76 5.34 3.97
C VAL A 49 3.54 4.27 4.74
N LEU A 50 4.53 3.65 4.09
CA LEU A 50 5.33 2.60 4.69
C LEU A 50 6.37 3.17 5.66
N SER A 51 6.62 2.46 6.77
CA SER A 51 7.76 2.72 7.64
C SER A 51 9.02 2.07 7.04
N ASN A 52 10.12 2.06 7.80
CA ASN A 52 11.37 1.44 7.37
C ASN A 52 11.40 -0.07 7.61
N PHE A 53 10.30 -0.69 8.04
CA PHE A 53 10.28 -2.10 8.42
C PHE A 53 10.78 -3.02 7.29
N TRP A 54 10.49 -2.67 6.05
CA TRP A 54 10.81 -3.50 4.90
C TRP A 54 12.31 -3.54 4.58
N LEU A 55 13.09 -2.59 5.12
CA LEU A 55 14.55 -2.57 4.93
C LEU A 55 15.27 -3.61 5.79
N LYS A 56 14.60 -4.24 6.75
CA LYS A 56 15.21 -5.19 7.67
C LYS A 56 15.44 -6.58 7.09
N SER A 57 14.86 -6.87 5.93
CA SER A 57 14.87 -8.22 5.37
C SER A 57 14.95 -8.19 3.85
N PRO A 58 15.81 -8.99 3.21
CA PRO A 58 15.80 -9.13 1.75
C PRO A 58 14.46 -9.61 1.22
N ALA A 59 13.76 -10.47 1.94
CA ALA A 59 12.45 -10.95 1.54
C ALA A 59 11.41 -9.81 1.52
N LEU A 60 11.45 -8.93 2.52
CA LEU A 60 10.57 -7.78 2.57
C LEU A 60 10.89 -6.77 1.47
N MET A 61 12.18 -6.53 1.20
CA MET A 61 12.59 -5.64 0.11
C MET A 61 12.08 -6.15 -1.24
N GLU A 62 12.24 -7.42 -1.50
CA GLU A 62 11.75 -8.04 -2.73
C GLU A 62 10.23 -7.96 -2.83
N TRP A 63 9.54 -8.18 -1.72
CA TRP A 63 8.08 -8.06 -1.65
C TRP A 63 7.61 -6.66 -2.02
N VAL A 64 8.25 -5.61 -1.48
CA VAL A 64 7.89 -4.23 -1.78
C VAL A 64 8.08 -3.94 -3.28
N PHE A 65 9.22 -4.32 -3.85
CA PHE A 65 9.50 -4.10 -5.27
C PHE A 65 8.49 -4.84 -6.15
N THR A 66 8.23 -6.11 -5.85
CA THR A 66 7.32 -6.93 -6.63
C THR A 66 5.90 -6.40 -6.59
N ASN A 67 5.41 -6.06 -5.40
CA ASN A 67 4.05 -5.55 -5.26
C ASN A 67 3.88 -4.15 -5.82
N THR A 68 4.90 -3.30 -5.71
CA THR A 68 4.87 -1.98 -6.32
C THR A 68 4.74 -2.10 -7.84
N LYS A 69 5.59 -2.93 -8.43
CA LYS A 69 5.57 -3.13 -9.89
C LYS A 69 4.23 -3.71 -10.33
N GLN A 70 3.74 -4.72 -9.65
CA GLN A 70 2.47 -5.36 -9.98
C GLN A 70 1.31 -4.37 -9.86
N GLY A 71 1.27 -3.58 -8.79
CA GLY A 71 0.22 -2.58 -8.59
C GLY A 71 0.22 -1.51 -9.66
N VAL A 72 1.39 -0.99 -10.01
CA VAL A 72 1.52 0.02 -11.06
C VAL A 72 1.19 -0.56 -12.43
N ASP A 73 1.66 -1.77 -12.74
CA ASP A 73 1.38 -2.42 -14.02
C ASP A 73 -0.13 -2.64 -14.22
N MET A 74 -0.84 -3.05 -13.17
CA MET A 74 -2.30 -3.20 -13.24
C MET A 74 -2.99 -1.87 -13.57
N LEU A 75 -2.50 -0.79 -13.02
CA LEU A 75 -3.06 0.53 -13.26
C LEU A 75 -2.74 1.03 -14.67
N VAL A 76 -1.50 0.84 -15.12
CA VAL A 76 -1.02 1.31 -16.41
C VAL A 76 -1.69 0.56 -17.57
N ASP A 77 -1.85 -0.75 -17.46
CA ASP A 77 -2.48 -1.55 -18.51
C ASP A 77 -4.01 -1.57 -18.41
N HIS A 78 -4.56 -0.81 -17.46
CA HIS A 78 -6.00 -0.66 -17.23
C HIS A 78 -6.71 -1.96 -16.86
N SER A 79 -5.97 -2.97 -16.38
CA SER A 79 -6.58 -4.23 -15.97
C SER A 79 -7.32 -4.13 -14.65
N VAL A 80 -6.71 -3.44 -13.65
CA VAL A 80 -7.32 -3.28 -12.33
C VAL A 80 -6.93 -1.93 -11.73
N ASP A 81 -7.93 -1.12 -11.40
CA ASP A 81 -7.78 0.07 -10.57
C ASP A 81 -8.46 -0.23 -9.23
N LEU A 82 -7.64 -0.50 -8.21
CA LEU A 82 -8.16 -0.92 -6.90
C LEU A 82 -8.92 0.19 -6.19
N PHE A 83 -8.53 1.45 -6.39
CA PHE A 83 -9.29 2.56 -5.84
C PHE A 83 -10.68 2.66 -6.47
N ASP A 84 -10.77 2.46 -7.78
CA ASP A 84 -12.06 2.44 -8.47
C ASP A 84 -12.93 1.28 -7.96
N LYS A 85 -12.32 0.12 -7.70
CA LYS A 85 -13.02 -1.07 -7.25
C LYS A 85 -13.47 -1.01 -5.79
N PHE A 86 -12.61 -0.51 -4.90
CA PHE A 86 -12.86 -0.54 -3.44
C PHE A 86 -13.06 0.84 -2.81
N GLY A 87 -12.80 1.91 -3.55
CA GLY A 87 -13.04 3.28 -3.07
C GLY A 87 -12.11 3.69 -1.94
N GLU A 88 -12.67 4.35 -0.94
CA GLU A 88 -11.95 4.92 0.20
C GLU A 88 -11.68 3.90 1.31
N THR A 89 -11.96 2.63 1.09
CA THR A 89 -11.80 1.58 2.12
C THR A 89 -10.38 1.52 2.68
N ALA A 90 -9.36 1.55 1.81
CA ALA A 90 -7.97 1.53 2.28
C ALA A 90 -7.64 2.77 3.10
N ARG A 91 -8.09 3.94 2.67
CA ARG A 91 -7.86 5.20 3.40
C ARG A 91 -8.45 5.14 4.81
N ASP A 92 -9.67 4.67 4.94
CA ASP A 92 -10.33 4.54 6.25
C ASP A 92 -9.56 3.58 7.16
N ILE A 93 -9.19 2.42 6.63
CA ILE A 93 -8.47 1.39 7.39
C ILE A 93 -7.10 1.91 7.84
N ILE A 94 -6.33 2.50 6.93
CA ILE A 94 -4.97 2.98 7.22
C ILE A 94 -5.01 4.15 8.20
N ASN A 95 -5.85 5.14 7.95
CA ASN A 95 -5.87 6.37 8.73
C ASN A 95 -6.43 6.17 10.14
N ASN A 96 -7.28 5.16 10.33
CA ASN A 96 -7.90 4.85 11.61
C ASN A 96 -7.31 3.60 12.27
N ASN A 97 -6.21 3.08 11.72
CA ASN A 97 -5.45 1.96 12.26
C ASN A 97 -6.29 0.71 12.51
N LYS A 98 -7.17 0.38 11.58
CA LYS A 98 -8.07 -0.77 11.68
C LYS A 98 -7.38 -2.05 11.23
N VAL A 99 -6.47 -2.59 12.06
CA VAL A 99 -5.62 -3.72 11.70
C VAL A 99 -6.43 -4.97 11.38
N GLU A 100 -7.48 -5.25 12.14
CA GLU A 100 -8.33 -6.42 11.90
C GLU A 100 -9.05 -6.31 10.55
N ASP A 101 -9.52 -5.12 10.21
CA ASP A 101 -10.16 -4.87 8.92
C ASP A 101 -9.16 -5.00 7.78
N ALA A 102 -7.91 -4.57 8.00
CA ALA A 102 -6.85 -4.75 7.01
C ALA A 102 -6.59 -6.23 6.74
N ALA A 103 -6.50 -7.03 7.79
CA ALA A 103 -6.28 -8.48 7.66
C ALA A 103 -7.46 -9.15 6.91
N TYR A 104 -8.68 -8.76 7.24
CA TYR A 104 -9.86 -9.28 6.57
C TYR A 104 -9.88 -8.93 5.08
N LEU A 105 -9.62 -7.66 4.76
CA LEU A 105 -9.59 -7.20 3.37
C LEU A 105 -8.51 -7.92 2.56
N LEU A 106 -7.32 -8.07 3.16
CA LEU A 106 -6.19 -8.74 2.53
C LEU A 106 -6.52 -10.20 2.22
N GLU A 107 -7.14 -10.91 3.16
CA GLU A 107 -7.44 -12.33 3.00
C GLU A 107 -8.60 -12.58 2.03
N ASN A 108 -9.66 -11.76 2.09
CA ASN A 108 -10.91 -12.02 1.38
C ASN A 108 -11.05 -11.29 0.05
N ASP A 109 -10.60 -10.04 -0.03
CA ASP A 109 -10.85 -9.20 -1.19
C ASP A 109 -9.61 -8.93 -2.02
N LEU A 110 -8.44 -8.79 -1.38
CA LEU A 110 -7.20 -8.46 -2.07
C LEU A 110 -6.37 -9.69 -2.45
N SER A 111 -6.75 -10.88 -2.02
CA SER A 111 -5.96 -12.09 -2.30
C SER A 111 -5.66 -12.33 -3.78
N PRO A 112 -6.54 -11.97 -4.75
CA PRO A 112 -6.18 -12.10 -6.18
C PRO A 112 -5.09 -11.14 -6.63
N TYR A 113 -4.83 -10.07 -5.89
CA TYR A 113 -3.95 -8.97 -6.31
C TYR A 113 -2.69 -8.84 -5.47
N VAL A 114 -2.72 -9.29 -4.24
CA VAL A 114 -1.65 -9.09 -3.26
C VAL A 114 -1.34 -10.41 -2.56
N ASN A 115 -0.06 -10.71 -2.40
CA ASN A 115 0.39 -11.92 -1.72
C ASN A 115 1.50 -11.57 -0.73
N ILE A 116 1.32 -11.98 0.53
CA ILE A 116 2.32 -11.79 1.59
C ILE A 116 3.01 -13.08 2.01
N ARG A 117 2.83 -14.17 1.25
CA ARG A 117 3.48 -15.44 1.55
C ARG A 117 5.00 -15.30 1.41
N GLY A 118 5.73 -15.81 2.40
CA GLY A 118 7.18 -15.78 2.40
C GLY A 118 7.80 -14.53 3.03
N VAL A 119 7.00 -13.65 3.56
CA VAL A 119 7.51 -12.45 4.25
C VAL A 119 7.16 -12.42 5.74
#